data_e9e41d096912c091f064efa3acfeafd0
#
_entry.id   e9e41d096912c091f064efa3acfeafd0
#
_cell.length_a   1.000
_cell.length_b   1.000
_cell.length_c   1.000
_cell.angle_alpha   90.00
_cell.angle_beta   90.00
_cell.angle_gamma   90.00
#
_symmetry.space_group_name_H-M   'P 1'
#
loop_
_entity.id
_entity.type
_entity.pdbx_description
1 polymer ?
#
loop_
_entity_poly.entity_id
_entity_poly.type
_entity_poly.pdbx_seq_one_letter_code
_entity_poly.pdbx_strand_id
1 'polypeptide(L)'
;MKKQYLFFAFYLMLFSNAVLKVSGQYKEYKISAKGDTINAIDKEGKKVGKWVYEVGEMRGEPGYVEEGKYKKGEKDGYWRKYTTVGDLISIEHYMLGGKDGLQQYYTYLGDLEHEEMWRGYNPEDPYDTVPVYGTGSGEIIDFKIVKVEPYAVKEGTWRYYDPGTGRVIREEKWSNNNLVGPKPKQTVVTEPPPYVKPENPTKPKNAQEWDKTRRGRRAIKDGSTTL
;
A
#
# COMPACT_ATOMS: atom_id res chain seq x y z
N MET A 1 -42.09 16.26 48.89
CA MET A 1 -41.32 15.02 48.58
C MET A 1 -41.86 14.29 47.33
N LYS A 2 -43.14 14.14 47.09
CA LYS A 2 -43.68 13.39 45.93
C LYS A 2 -43.33 14.00 44.53
N LYS A 3 -43.13 15.31 44.42
CA LYS A 3 -42.77 15.98 43.14
C LYS A 3 -41.30 15.73 42.71
N GLN A 4 -40.37 15.54 43.62
CA GLN A 4 -38.98 15.26 43.31
C GLN A 4 -38.78 13.87 42.72
N TYR A 5 -39.50 12.86 43.14
CA TYR A 5 -39.43 11.50 42.57
C TYR A 5 -40.00 11.40 41.16
N LEU A 6 -40.97 12.30 40.81
CA LEU A 6 -41.53 12.35 39.45
C LEU A 6 -40.54 12.86 38.42
N PHE A 7 -39.71 13.85 38.81
CA PHE A 7 -38.65 14.40 37.93
C PHE A 7 -37.51 13.39 37.76
N PHE A 8 -37.14 12.63 38.82
CA PHE A 8 -36.10 11.62 38.74
C PHE A 8 -36.53 10.43 37.88
N ALA A 9 -37.79 10.00 37.96
CA ALA A 9 -38.34 8.95 37.12
C ALA A 9 -38.42 9.36 35.64
N PHE A 10 -38.78 10.62 35.38
CA PHE A 10 -38.82 11.16 34.01
C PHE A 10 -37.41 11.30 33.39
N TYR A 11 -36.42 11.67 34.18
CA TYR A 11 -34.99 11.74 33.76
C TYR A 11 -34.40 10.35 33.50
N LEU A 12 -34.74 9.34 34.32
CA LEU A 12 -34.33 7.96 34.11
C LEU A 12 -34.99 7.34 32.86
N MET A 13 -36.21 7.72 32.54
CA MET A 13 -36.92 7.26 31.34
C MET A 13 -36.38 7.87 30.03
N LEU A 14 -35.85 9.10 30.10
CA LEU A 14 -35.16 9.75 28.97
C LEU A 14 -33.80 9.13 28.68
N PHE A 15 -33.09 8.64 29.70
CA PHE A 15 -31.79 7.96 29.53
C PHE A 15 -31.94 6.54 29.01
N SER A 16 -33.05 5.84 29.28
CA SER A 16 -33.27 4.47 28.84
C SER A 16 -33.52 4.35 27.32
N ASN A 17 -33.89 5.45 26.64
CA ASN A 17 -34.09 5.47 25.18
C ASN A 17 -32.82 5.77 24.38
N ALA A 18 -31.71 6.15 25.03
CA ALA A 18 -30.46 6.46 24.35
C ALA A 18 -29.54 5.24 24.11
N VAL A 19 -29.84 4.09 24.74
CA VAL A 19 -28.95 2.89 24.71
C VAL A 19 -29.35 1.86 23.65
N LEU A 20 -30.47 2.05 22.93
CA LEU A 20 -31.02 1.02 22.03
C LEU A 20 -30.79 1.25 20.53
N LYS A 21 -29.79 2.02 20.12
CA LYS A 21 -29.45 2.17 18.68
C LYS A 21 -28.02 1.84 18.34
N VAL A 22 -27.47 0.77 18.84
CA VAL A 22 -26.17 0.20 18.39
C VAL A 22 -26.33 -1.20 17.81
N SER A 23 -27.51 -1.55 17.33
CA SER A 23 -27.69 -2.84 16.66
C SER A 23 -27.96 -2.61 15.18
N GLY A 24 -27.00 -2.95 14.32
CA GLY A 24 -27.24 -3.17 12.92
C GLY A 24 -26.73 -2.11 11.93
N GLN A 25 -25.54 -1.53 12.14
CA GLN A 25 -24.89 -0.71 11.11
C GLN A 25 -24.45 -1.57 9.91
N TYR A 26 -24.07 -2.82 10.14
CA TYR A 26 -23.58 -3.75 9.12
C TYR A 26 -24.51 -4.98 8.99
N LYS A 27 -24.60 -5.49 7.76
CA LYS A 27 -25.26 -6.77 7.46
C LYS A 27 -24.35 -7.92 7.85
N GLU A 28 -23.05 -7.81 7.54
CA GLU A 28 -22.02 -8.79 7.82
C GLU A 28 -20.72 -8.07 8.21
N TYR A 29 -19.93 -8.66 9.09
CA TYR A 29 -18.60 -8.18 9.43
C TYR A 29 -17.77 -9.27 10.12
N LYS A 30 -16.47 -9.06 10.23
CA LYS A 30 -15.55 -9.86 11.04
C LYS A 30 -14.91 -9.00 12.12
N ILE A 31 -14.50 -9.59 13.22
CA ILE A 31 -13.68 -8.94 14.24
C ILE A 31 -12.26 -9.46 14.11
N SER A 32 -11.29 -8.55 13.98
CA SER A 32 -9.87 -8.89 13.94
C SER A 32 -9.38 -9.36 15.32
N ALA A 33 -8.21 -9.99 15.39
CA ALA A 33 -7.57 -10.38 16.65
C ALA A 33 -7.31 -9.18 17.60
N LYS A 34 -7.27 -7.95 17.06
CA LYS A 34 -7.10 -6.69 17.81
C LYS A 34 -8.44 -6.07 18.27
N GLY A 35 -9.58 -6.70 17.92
CA GLY A 35 -10.91 -6.19 18.24
C GLY A 35 -11.49 -5.19 17.20
N ASP A 36 -10.80 -4.92 16.10
CA ASP A 36 -11.29 -4.01 15.06
C ASP A 36 -12.36 -4.69 14.19
N THR A 37 -13.35 -3.92 13.78
CA THR A 37 -14.32 -4.38 12.77
C THR A 37 -13.65 -4.34 11.39
N ILE A 38 -13.61 -5.49 10.74
CA ILE A 38 -13.05 -5.66 9.38
C ILE A 38 -14.04 -6.39 8.48
N ASN A 39 -13.84 -6.28 7.17
CA ASN A 39 -14.60 -6.98 6.13
C ASN A 39 -16.13 -6.76 6.26
N ALA A 40 -16.50 -5.51 6.57
CA ALA A 40 -17.89 -5.16 6.80
C ALA A 40 -18.66 -4.92 5.51
N ILE A 41 -19.90 -5.42 5.47
CA ILE A 41 -20.88 -5.18 4.40
C ILE A 41 -22.02 -4.39 5.03
N ASP A 42 -22.40 -3.26 4.42
CA ASP A 42 -23.54 -2.45 4.87
C ASP A 42 -24.89 -3.11 4.53
N LYS A 43 -25.97 -2.43 4.90
CA LYS A 43 -27.35 -2.93 4.67
C LYS A 43 -27.71 -2.99 3.18
N GLU A 44 -27.07 -2.18 2.37
CA GLU A 44 -27.21 -2.10 0.92
C GLU A 44 -26.37 -3.18 0.19
N GLY A 45 -25.59 -4.00 0.92
CA GLY A 45 -24.74 -5.04 0.37
C GLY A 45 -23.38 -4.54 -0.15
N LYS A 46 -22.99 -3.30 0.20
CA LYS A 46 -21.73 -2.70 -0.23
C LYS A 46 -20.63 -2.93 0.80
N LYS A 47 -19.41 -3.13 0.34
CA LYS A 47 -18.22 -3.21 1.19
C LYS A 47 -17.93 -1.85 1.79
N VAL A 48 -17.64 -1.79 3.09
CA VAL A 48 -17.35 -0.55 3.82
C VAL A 48 -16.26 -0.77 4.87
N GLY A 49 -15.54 0.29 5.22
CA GLY A 49 -14.52 0.27 6.26
C GLY A 49 -13.27 -0.53 5.90
N LYS A 50 -12.55 -0.99 6.90
CA LYS A 50 -11.29 -1.74 6.73
C LYS A 50 -11.58 -3.15 6.21
N TRP A 51 -10.84 -3.56 5.19
CA TRP A 51 -10.89 -4.89 4.59
C TRP A 51 -9.51 -5.53 4.59
N VAL A 52 -9.50 -6.83 4.84
CA VAL A 52 -8.30 -7.67 4.78
C VAL A 52 -8.65 -8.91 3.97
N TYR A 53 -7.88 -9.16 2.92
CA TYR A 53 -7.95 -10.36 2.10
C TYR A 53 -6.72 -11.22 2.35
N GLU A 54 -6.93 -12.48 2.60
CA GLU A 54 -5.88 -13.49 2.66
C GLU A 54 -6.10 -14.44 1.47
N VAL A 55 -5.16 -14.43 0.55
CA VAL A 55 -5.20 -15.25 -0.67
C VAL A 55 -4.10 -16.29 -0.55
N GLY A 56 -4.48 -17.56 -0.50
CA GLY A 56 -3.53 -18.68 -0.47
C GLY A 56 -2.80 -18.84 -1.81
N GLU A 57 -1.75 -19.63 -1.81
CA GLU A 57 -1.07 -20.05 -3.05
C GLU A 57 -2.05 -20.72 -4.00
N MET A 58 -2.00 -20.34 -5.26
CA MET A 58 -2.84 -20.91 -6.30
C MET A 58 -2.08 -21.08 -7.61
N ARG A 59 -2.07 -22.30 -8.14
CA ARG A 59 -1.44 -22.64 -9.44
C ARG A 59 0.02 -22.23 -9.57
N GLY A 60 0.77 -22.26 -8.45
CA GLY A 60 2.18 -21.85 -8.41
C GLY A 60 2.40 -20.36 -8.21
N GLU A 61 1.34 -19.55 -8.15
CA GLU A 61 1.44 -18.14 -7.74
C GLU A 61 1.45 -18.05 -6.21
N PRO A 62 2.44 -17.34 -5.61
CA PRO A 62 2.52 -17.19 -4.17
C PRO A 62 1.28 -16.52 -3.59
N GLY A 63 0.86 -16.98 -2.40
CA GLY A 63 -0.20 -16.34 -1.65
C GLY A 63 0.20 -14.93 -1.17
N TYR A 64 -0.81 -14.12 -0.84
CA TYR A 64 -0.60 -12.76 -0.36
C TYR A 64 -1.70 -12.32 0.61
N VAL A 65 -1.41 -11.27 1.36
CA VAL A 65 -2.39 -10.54 2.17
C VAL A 65 -2.55 -9.14 1.58
N GLU A 66 -3.77 -8.70 1.37
CA GLU A 66 -4.08 -7.36 0.88
C GLU A 66 -5.01 -6.66 1.88
N GLU A 67 -4.69 -5.43 2.28
CA GLU A 67 -5.52 -4.64 3.19
C GLU A 67 -5.71 -3.21 2.71
N GLY A 68 -6.88 -2.65 3.02
CA GLY A 68 -7.22 -1.26 2.69
C GLY A 68 -8.60 -0.89 3.18
N LYS A 69 -9.18 0.14 2.59
CA LYS A 69 -10.52 0.60 2.92
C LYS A 69 -11.45 0.58 1.71
N TYR A 70 -12.70 0.24 1.98
CA TYR A 70 -13.81 0.45 1.05
C TYR A 70 -14.68 1.61 1.52
N LYS A 71 -15.16 2.40 0.56
CA LYS A 71 -16.16 3.45 0.73
C LYS A 71 -17.23 3.25 -0.32
N LYS A 72 -18.48 3.06 0.11
CA LYS A 72 -19.63 2.82 -0.80
C LYS A 72 -19.44 1.65 -1.79
N GLY A 73 -18.67 0.63 -1.43
CA GLY A 73 -18.42 -0.53 -2.27
C GLY A 73 -17.16 -0.46 -3.13
N GLU A 74 -16.48 0.70 -3.20
CA GLU A 74 -15.29 0.94 -4.01
C GLU A 74 -14.03 1.06 -3.14
N LYS A 75 -12.87 0.62 -3.68
CA LYS A 75 -11.57 0.85 -3.03
C LYS A 75 -11.34 2.35 -2.86
N ASP A 76 -10.88 2.78 -1.67
CA ASP A 76 -10.67 4.19 -1.34
C ASP A 76 -9.46 4.35 -0.43
N GLY A 77 -8.59 5.32 -0.74
CA GLY A 77 -7.35 5.56 -0.01
C GLY A 77 -6.28 4.50 -0.25
N TYR A 78 -5.38 4.34 0.72
CA TYR A 78 -4.23 3.44 0.58
C TYR A 78 -4.60 1.98 0.76
N TRP A 79 -4.11 1.14 -0.18
CA TRP A 79 -4.14 -0.30 -0.17
C TRP A 79 -2.71 -0.83 -0.10
N ARG A 80 -2.49 -1.85 0.70
CA ARG A 80 -1.18 -2.48 0.86
C ARG A 80 -1.30 -3.96 0.60
N LYS A 81 -0.34 -4.49 -0.12
CA LYS A 81 -0.22 -5.92 -0.37
C LYS A 81 1.08 -6.43 0.25
N TYR A 82 1.01 -7.57 0.89
CA TYR A 82 2.13 -8.21 1.58
C TYR A 82 2.26 -9.66 1.13
N THR A 83 3.46 -10.21 1.23
CA THR A 83 3.65 -11.66 1.19
C THR A 83 2.94 -12.33 2.36
N THR A 84 2.76 -13.65 2.33
CA THR A 84 2.19 -14.41 3.47
C THR A 84 3.09 -14.39 4.71
N VAL A 85 4.36 -14.03 4.57
CA VAL A 85 5.30 -13.85 5.69
C VAL A 85 5.40 -12.40 6.18
N GLY A 86 4.72 -11.46 5.51
CA GLY A 86 4.57 -10.07 5.96
C GLY A 86 5.45 -9.04 5.23
N ASP A 87 6.21 -9.42 4.19
CA ASP A 87 6.99 -8.46 3.41
C ASP A 87 6.09 -7.66 2.48
N LEU A 88 6.37 -6.36 2.36
CA LEU A 88 5.58 -5.45 1.54
C LEU A 88 5.82 -5.71 0.05
N ILE A 89 4.73 -5.91 -0.71
CA ILE A 89 4.75 -6.09 -2.18
C ILE A 89 4.32 -4.81 -2.89
N SER A 90 3.27 -4.12 -2.39
CA SER A 90 2.82 -2.87 -3.01
C SER A 90 2.14 -1.93 -2.02
N ILE A 91 2.22 -0.64 -2.34
CA ILE A 91 1.39 0.42 -1.77
C ILE A 91 0.67 1.08 -2.94
N GLU A 92 -0.64 0.95 -2.96
CA GLU A 92 -1.49 1.49 -4.01
C GLU A 92 -2.48 2.49 -3.42
N HIS A 93 -2.70 3.60 -4.09
CA HIS A 93 -3.72 4.57 -3.70
C HIS A 93 -4.89 4.52 -4.69
N TYR A 94 -6.10 4.55 -4.15
CA TYR A 94 -7.35 4.46 -4.89
C TYR A 94 -8.28 5.62 -4.56
N MET A 95 -8.99 6.09 -5.55
CA MET A 95 -10.11 7.03 -5.43
C MET A 95 -11.30 6.49 -6.21
N LEU A 96 -12.43 6.24 -5.52
CA LEU A 96 -13.67 5.72 -6.12
C LEU A 96 -13.43 4.47 -7.00
N GLY A 97 -12.61 3.53 -6.52
CA GLY A 97 -12.29 2.27 -7.20
C GLY A 97 -11.20 2.34 -8.25
N GLY A 98 -10.81 3.53 -8.72
CA GLY A 98 -9.72 3.74 -9.68
C GLY A 98 -8.39 4.03 -8.99
N LYS A 99 -7.27 3.65 -9.61
CA LYS A 99 -5.94 4.06 -9.15
C LYS A 99 -5.82 5.58 -9.22
N ASP A 100 -5.24 6.21 -8.19
CA ASP A 100 -5.04 7.64 -8.09
C ASP A 100 -3.72 7.96 -7.38
N GLY A 101 -2.98 8.96 -7.87
CA GLY A 101 -1.68 9.33 -7.30
C GLY A 101 -0.61 8.27 -7.47
N LEU A 102 0.34 8.25 -6.53
CA LEU A 102 1.53 7.39 -6.56
C LEU A 102 1.18 5.95 -6.15
N GLN A 103 1.62 5.00 -6.99
CA GLN A 103 1.63 3.57 -6.72
C GLN A 103 3.07 3.11 -6.60
N GLN A 104 3.40 2.26 -5.63
CA GLN A 104 4.74 1.74 -5.39
C GLN A 104 4.71 0.23 -5.34
N TYR A 105 5.67 -0.40 -6.01
CA TYR A 105 5.79 -1.86 -6.10
C TYR A 105 7.19 -2.29 -5.68
N TYR A 106 7.25 -3.37 -4.94
CA TYR A 106 8.47 -3.85 -4.31
C TYR A 106 8.74 -5.29 -4.72
N THR A 107 10.01 -5.65 -4.79
CA THR A 107 10.46 -7.03 -4.94
C THR A 107 10.15 -7.85 -3.68
N TYR A 108 10.25 -9.17 -3.77
CA TYR A 108 10.14 -10.06 -2.59
C TYR A 108 11.26 -9.85 -1.56
N LEU A 109 12.34 -9.13 -1.92
CA LEU A 109 13.42 -8.76 -1.01
C LEU A 109 13.19 -7.40 -0.33
N GLY A 110 12.09 -6.69 -0.70
CA GLY A 110 11.72 -5.40 -0.14
C GLY A 110 12.33 -4.19 -0.86
N ASP A 111 13.06 -4.41 -1.96
CA ASP A 111 13.60 -3.33 -2.79
C ASP A 111 12.49 -2.71 -3.63
N LEU A 112 12.52 -1.38 -3.79
CA LEU A 112 11.61 -0.68 -4.68
C LEU A 112 11.90 -1.07 -6.14
N GLU A 113 10.91 -1.65 -6.81
CA GLU A 113 11.02 -2.10 -8.19
C GLU A 113 10.58 -1.02 -9.18
N HIS A 114 9.39 -0.45 -8.96
CA HIS A 114 8.90 0.64 -9.79
C HIS A 114 7.85 1.49 -9.08
N GLU A 115 7.68 2.70 -9.60
CA GLU A 115 6.65 3.66 -9.22
C GLU A 115 5.84 4.06 -10.43
N GLU A 116 4.53 4.14 -10.24
CA GLU A 116 3.57 4.57 -11.23
C GLU A 116 2.79 5.77 -10.72
N MET A 117 2.58 6.76 -11.56
CA MET A 117 1.69 7.88 -11.25
C MET A 117 0.40 7.76 -12.07
N TRP A 118 -0.73 7.83 -11.40
CA TRP A 118 -2.05 7.71 -11.98
C TRP A 118 -2.91 8.91 -11.62
N ARG A 119 -3.84 9.25 -12.48
CA ARG A 119 -4.91 10.19 -12.20
C ARG A 119 -6.23 9.44 -12.18
N GLY A 120 -6.87 9.41 -11.01
CA GLY A 120 -8.19 8.86 -10.81
C GLY A 120 -9.29 9.76 -11.40
N TYR A 121 -10.50 9.23 -11.47
CA TYR A 121 -11.67 9.99 -11.88
C TYR A 121 -12.48 10.44 -10.67
N ASN A 122 -12.74 11.74 -10.58
CA ASN A 122 -13.65 12.33 -9.59
C ASN A 122 -14.90 12.87 -10.30
N PRO A 123 -16.08 12.27 -10.14
CA PRO A 123 -17.31 12.74 -10.76
C PRO A 123 -17.80 14.11 -10.24
N GLU A 124 -17.37 14.53 -9.03
CA GLU A 124 -17.70 15.83 -8.45
C GLU A 124 -16.84 16.95 -9.03
N ASP A 125 -15.66 16.62 -9.57
CA ASP A 125 -14.78 17.56 -10.26
C ASP A 125 -14.26 16.88 -11.58
N PRO A 126 -15.09 16.89 -12.63
CA PRO A 126 -14.79 16.16 -13.87
C PRO A 126 -13.85 16.91 -14.82
N TYR A 127 -13.28 18.03 -14.39
CA TYR A 127 -12.33 18.79 -15.19
C TYR A 127 -10.98 18.85 -14.50
N ASP A 128 -9.91 18.78 -15.30
CA ASP A 128 -8.55 18.89 -14.77
C ASP A 128 -7.68 19.70 -15.72
N THR A 129 -6.59 20.28 -15.19
CA THR A 129 -5.60 21.01 -15.93
C THR A 129 -4.43 20.09 -16.27
N VAL A 130 -4.34 19.69 -17.53
CA VAL A 130 -3.28 18.80 -18.00
C VAL A 130 -2.18 19.58 -18.73
N PRO A 131 -0.89 19.21 -18.54
CA PRO A 131 0.19 19.82 -19.28
C PRO A 131 0.16 19.40 -20.75
N VAL A 132 0.45 20.35 -21.63
CA VAL A 132 0.70 20.11 -23.05
C VAL A 132 2.21 20.05 -23.26
N TYR A 133 2.68 18.95 -23.84
CA TYR A 133 4.11 18.74 -24.07
C TYR A 133 4.51 19.08 -25.49
N GLY A 134 5.70 19.64 -25.64
CA GLY A 134 6.32 19.91 -26.96
C GLY A 134 6.62 18.60 -27.68
N THR A 135 6.45 18.59 -29.00
CA THR A 135 6.71 17.43 -29.85
C THR A 135 8.18 17.01 -29.78
N GLY A 136 8.41 15.81 -29.18
CA GLY A 136 9.74 15.20 -29.10
C GLY A 136 10.66 15.70 -27.98
N SER A 137 10.35 16.83 -27.30
CA SER A 137 11.19 17.36 -26.21
C SER A 137 10.78 16.85 -24.82
N GLY A 138 9.49 16.53 -24.64
CA GLY A 138 8.94 16.23 -23.31
C GLY A 138 8.88 17.44 -22.37
N GLU A 139 9.11 18.66 -22.89
CA GLU A 139 8.95 19.90 -22.14
C GLU A 139 7.50 20.34 -22.11
N ILE A 140 7.05 20.90 -21.00
CA ILE A 140 5.72 21.48 -20.89
C ILE A 140 5.73 22.83 -21.60
N ILE A 141 4.88 22.98 -22.63
CA ILE A 141 4.77 24.21 -23.44
C ILE A 141 3.48 24.99 -23.13
N ASP A 142 2.48 24.33 -22.54
CA ASP A 142 1.19 24.97 -22.23
C ASP A 142 0.42 24.09 -21.22
N PHE A 143 -0.73 24.60 -20.76
CA PHE A 143 -1.69 23.88 -19.93
C PHE A 143 -3.08 24.00 -20.53
N LYS A 144 -3.84 22.89 -20.51
CA LYS A 144 -5.20 22.86 -21.04
C LYS A 144 -6.16 22.26 -20.02
N ILE A 145 -7.31 22.92 -19.83
CA ILE A 145 -8.42 22.35 -19.06
C ILE A 145 -9.15 21.35 -19.96
N VAL A 146 -9.23 20.11 -19.50
CA VAL A 146 -9.88 19.01 -20.21
C VAL A 146 -10.92 18.34 -19.31
N LYS A 147 -11.99 17.84 -19.91
CA LYS A 147 -12.87 16.92 -19.20
C LYS A 147 -12.17 15.58 -19.10
N VAL A 148 -12.05 15.06 -17.88
CA VAL A 148 -11.37 13.77 -17.63
C VAL A 148 -12.27 12.60 -17.99
N GLU A 149 -11.65 11.52 -18.45
CA GLU A 149 -12.34 10.27 -18.71
C GLU A 149 -12.83 9.63 -17.41
N PRO A 150 -13.99 8.91 -17.42
CA PRO A 150 -14.58 8.31 -16.22
C PRO A 150 -13.84 7.04 -15.75
N TYR A 151 -12.52 7.02 -15.89
CA TYR A 151 -11.63 5.94 -15.43
C TYR A 151 -10.23 6.47 -15.13
N ALA A 152 -9.46 5.70 -14.38
CA ALA A 152 -8.08 6.07 -14.06
C ALA A 152 -7.18 6.03 -15.31
N VAL A 153 -6.34 7.05 -15.47
CA VAL A 153 -5.40 7.16 -16.59
C VAL A 153 -3.96 7.28 -16.08
N LYS A 154 -3.02 6.77 -16.88
CA LYS A 154 -1.59 6.98 -16.65
C LYS A 154 -1.26 8.46 -16.81
N GLU A 155 -0.67 9.04 -15.77
CA GLU A 155 -0.32 10.45 -15.75
C GLU A 155 1.00 10.64 -14.99
N GLY A 156 1.81 11.65 -15.36
CA GLY A 156 3.04 11.97 -14.66
C GLY A 156 4.21 11.05 -14.98
N THR A 157 5.15 10.93 -14.06
CA THR A 157 6.39 10.18 -14.27
C THR A 157 6.32 8.81 -13.63
N TRP A 158 6.62 7.77 -14.41
CA TRP A 158 6.82 6.41 -13.98
C TRP A 158 8.31 6.12 -13.90
N ARG A 159 8.75 5.50 -12.81
CA ARG A 159 10.17 5.18 -12.57
C ARG A 159 10.35 3.72 -12.30
N TYR A 160 11.39 3.17 -12.89
CA TYR A 160 11.82 1.80 -12.67
C TYR A 160 13.20 1.80 -12.06
N TYR A 161 13.42 0.96 -11.08
CA TYR A 161 14.63 0.95 -10.28
C TYR A 161 15.38 -0.36 -10.47
N ASP A 162 16.69 -0.31 -10.34
CA ASP A 162 17.51 -1.48 -10.15
C ASP A 162 17.38 -1.94 -8.70
N PRO A 163 16.86 -3.16 -8.43
CA PRO A 163 16.58 -3.59 -7.06
C PRO A 163 17.83 -3.68 -6.18
N GLY A 164 18.99 -4.00 -6.78
CA GLY A 164 20.23 -4.17 -6.01
C GLY A 164 20.88 -2.85 -5.61
N THR A 165 20.69 -1.78 -6.39
CA THR A 165 21.35 -0.48 -6.16
C THR A 165 20.39 0.65 -5.81
N GLY A 166 19.08 0.46 -6.01
CA GLY A 166 18.05 1.49 -5.85
C GLY A 166 18.14 2.64 -6.87
N ARG A 167 18.95 2.49 -7.93
CA ARG A 167 19.11 3.52 -8.96
C ARG A 167 18.00 3.45 -9.98
N VAL A 168 17.57 4.62 -10.46
CA VAL A 168 16.61 4.70 -11.57
C VAL A 168 17.28 4.20 -12.85
N ILE A 169 16.72 3.14 -13.45
CA ILE A 169 17.19 2.55 -14.71
C ILE A 169 16.33 2.98 -15.90
N ARG A 170 15.10 3.42 -15.66
CA ARG A 170 14.18 3.88 -16.69
C ARG A 170 13.19 4.87 -16.12
N GLU A 171 12.92 5.93 -16.87
CA GLU A 171 11.82 6.86 -16.62
C GLU A 171 10.91 6.94 -17.85
N GLU A 172 9.62 7.03 -17.61
CA GLU A 172 8.59 7.24 -18.62
C GLU A 172 7.72 8.41 -18.17
N LYS A 173 7.40 9.31 -19.10
CA LYS A 173 6.43 10.37 -18.84
C LYS A 173 5.14 10.06 -19.57
N TRP A 174 4.05 10.06 -18.83
CA TRP A 174 2.72 9.74 -19.31
C TRP A 174 1.80 10.95 -19.19
N SER A 175 0.91 11.12 -20.18
CA SER A 175 -0.19 12.05 -20.12
C SER A 175 -1.40 11.46 -20.81
N ASN A 176 -2.51 11.30 -20.08
CA ASN A 176 -3.74 10.68 -20.57
C ASN A 176 -3.51 9.34 -21.29
N ASN A 177 -2.80 8.40 -20.65
CA ASN A 177 -2.40 7.09 -21.22
C ASN A 177 -1.43 7.16 -22.42
N ASN A 178 -0.96 8.34 -22.81
CA ASN A 178 0.00 8.50 -23.89
C ASN A 178 1.41 8.71 -23.34
N LEU A 179 2.38 7.98 -23.89
CA LEU A 179 3.79 8.20 -23.57
C LEU A 179 4.24 9.51 -24.22
N VAL A 180 4.74 10.47 -23.42
CA VAL A 180 5.20 11.77 -23.86
C VAL A 180 6.71 11.87 -23.72
N GLY A 181 7.35 12.58 -24.67
CA GLY A 181 8.81 12.74 -24.71
C GLY A 181 9.55 11.66 -25.49
N PRO A 182 10.88 11.66 -25.42
CA PRO A 182 11.70 10.66 -26.11
C PRO A 182 11.44 9.28 -25.51
N LYS A 183 11.45 8.24 -26.36
CA LYS A 183 11.36 6.87 -25.87
C LYS A 183 12.46 6.62 -24.84
N PRO A 184 12.14 6.02 -23.68
CA PRO A 184 13.11 5.78 -22.63
C PRO A 184 14.27 4.95 -23.19
N LYS A 185 15.50 5.45 -23.04
CA LYS A 185 16.68 4.62 -23.25
C LYS A 185 16.75 3.66 -22.09
N GLN A 186 16.73 2.36 -22.36
CA GLN A 186 17.10 1.37 -21.34
C GLN A 186 18.57 1.63 -21.00
N THR A 187 18.80 2.05 -19.77
CA THR A 187 20.17 2.02 -19.24
C THR A 187 20.47 0.54 -19.03
N VAL A 188 21.28 -0.04 -19.91
CA VAL A 188 21.82 -1.38 -19.68
C VAL A 188 22.64 -1.21 -18.42
N VAL A 189 22.17 -1.78 -17.33
CA VAL A 189 22.97 -1.92 -16.12
C VAL A 189 24.12 -2.84 -16.54
N THR A 190 25.27 -2.27 -16.86
CA THR A 190 26.50 -3.04 -16.97
C THR A 190 26.62 -3.80 -15.66
N GLU A 191 26.88 -5.11 -15.76
CA GLU A 191 26.99 -6.01 -14.60
C GLU A 191 27.60 -5.28 -13.40
N PRO A 192 27.00 -5.42 -12.20
CA PRO A 192 27.60 -4.84 -11.01
C PRO A 192 29.06 -5.30 -10.98
N PRO A 193 30.00 -4.43 -10.58
CA PRO A 193 31.39 -4.82 -10.48
C PRO A 193 31.45 -6.16 -9.70
N PRO A 194 32.26 -7.13 -10.16
CA PRO A 194 32.30 -8.46 -9.56
C PRO A 194 32.42 -8.29 -8.04
N TYR A 195 31.53 -8.94 -7.29
CA TYR A 195 31.52 -8.90 -5.84
C TYR A 195 32.94 -9.30 -5.34
N VAL A 196 33.73 -8.30 -5.00
CA VAL A 196 35.01 -8.51 -4.32
C VAL A 196 34.67 -8.86 -2.89
N LYS A 197 34.67 -10.17 -2.59
CA LYS A 197 34.55 -10.64 -1.20
C LYS A 197 35.62 -9.91 -0.38
N PRO A 198 35.25 -9.12 0.64
CA PRO A 198 36.27 -8.50 1.49
C PRO A 198 37.16 -9.60 2.06
N GLU A 199 38.49 -9.50 1.87
CA GLU A 199 39.46 -10.53 2.21
C GLU A 199 39.42 -10.93 3.70
N ASN A 200 38.85 -10.11 4.58
CA ASN A 200 38.55 -10.46 5.96
C ASN A 200 37.38 -9.56 6.44
N PRO A 201 36.14 -10.05 6.44
CA PRO A 201 35.08 -9.32 7.12
C PRO A 201 35.41 -9.23 8.60
N THR A 202 35.83 -8.06 9.05
CA THR A 202 36.04 -7.81 10.48
C THR A 202 34.69 -8.04 11.17
N LYS A 203 34.58 -9.12 11.94
CA LYS A 203 33.36 -9.40 12.71
C LYS A 203 33.00 -8.19 13.56
N PRO A 204 31.71 -7.79 13.60
CA PRO A 204 31.26 -6.75 14.50
C PRO A 204 31.75 -6.98 15.94
N LYS A 205 32.01 -5.93 16.68
CA LYS A 205 32.58 -6.03 18.06
C LYS A 205 31.76 -6.96 18.96
N ASN A 206 30.44 -6.90 18.87
CA ASN A 206 29.53 -7.80 19.59
C ASN A 206 29.68 -9.28 19.23
N ALA A 207 29.93 -9.60 17.97
CA ALA A 207 30.16 -10.97 17.52
C ALA A 207 31.55 -11.49 17.96
N GLN A 208 32.56 -10.61 18.02
CA GLN A 208 33.89 -10.94 18.56
C GLN A 208 33.85 -11.20 20.06
N GLU A 209 33.05 -10.44 20.83
CA GLU A 209 32.82 -10.66 22.26
C GLU A 209 32.07 -11.95 22.52
N TRP A 210 31.04 -12.25 21.69
CA TRP A 210 30.29 -13.51 21.80
C TRP A 210 31.16 -14.74 21.55
N ASP A 211 32.05 -14.71 20.55
CA ASP A 211 33.03 -15.79 20.27
C ASP A 211 34.00 -16.02 21.46
N LYS A 212 34.29 -15.02 22.25
CA LYS A 212 35.13 -15.10 23.46
C LYS A 212 34.40 -15.71 24.65
N THR A 213 33.06 -15.73 24.62
CA THR A 213 32.25 -16.28 25.71
C THR A 213 32.30 -17.84 25.69
N ARG A 214 32.05 -18.43 26.88
CA ARG A 214 32.04 -19.90 27.03
C ARG A 214 30.94 -20.56 26.15
N ARG A 215 29.85 -19.82 25.83
CA ARG A 215 28.78 -20.25 24.95
C ARG A 215 29.19 -20.24 23.49
N GLY A 216 29.81 -19.17 23.02
CA GLY A 216 30.32 -19.07 21.64
C GLY A 216 31.34 -20.14 21.31
N ARG A 217 32.25 -20.41 22.25
CA ARG A 217 33.24 -21.51 22.09
C ARG A 217 32.63 -22.91 22.00
N ARG A 218 31.55 -23.19 22.72
CA ARG A 218 30.83 -24.48 22.63
C ARG A 218 30.11 -24.61 21.28
N ALA A 219 29.35 -23.59 20.85
CA ALA A 219 28.64 -23.60 19.58
C ALA A 219 29.56 -23.82 18.37
N ILE A 220 30.77 -23.22 18.39
CA ILE A 220 31.76 -23.40 17.32
C ILE A 220 32.36 -24.83 17.37
N LYS A 221 32.57 -25.40 18.56
CA LYS A 221 33.21 -26.69 18.72
C LYS A 221 32.29 -27.88 18.41
N ASP A 222 30.99 -27.76 18.71
CA ASP A 222 30.05 -28.86 18.58
C ASP A 222 29.19 -28.79 17.31
N GLY A 223 29.33 -27.73 16.49
CA GLY A 223 28.51 -27.53 15.28
C GLY A 223 27.02 -27.51 15.53
N SER A 224 26.58 -27.44 16.79
CA SER A 224 25.21 -27.42 17.18
C SER A 224 24.72 -25.97 17.35
N THR A 225 24.09 -25.43 16.33
CA THR A 225 23.17 -24.31 16.46
C THR A 225 21.80 -24.86 16.90
N THR A 226 21.52 -24.86 18.19
CA THR A 226 20.15 -24.94 18.64
C THR A 226 19.51 -23.56 18.47
N LEU A 227 18.60 -23.49 17.51
CA LEU A 227 17.59 -22.43 17.41
C LEU A 227 16.67 -22.47 18.64
#